data_a8ddc5eb795193615a8fdbad08e74b5a
#
_entry.id   a8ddc5eb795193615a8fdbad08e74b5a
#
_cell.length_a   1.000
_cell.length_b   1.000
_cell.length_c   1.000
_cell.angle_alpha   90.00
_cell.angle_beta   90.00
_cell.angle_gamma   90.00
#
_symmetry.space_group_name_H-M   'P 1'
#
loop_
_entity.id
_entity.type
_entity.pdbx_description
1 polymer ?
#
loop_
_entity_poly.entity_id
_entity_poly.type
_entity_poly.pdbx_seq_one_letter_code
_entity_poly.pdbx_strand_id
1 'polypeptide(L)'
;MLKYILDGSILNREQSLAYIDQNIDSYAKFNFGRYTLREKKSLRLIGMCGFLKTEMGIDFGYRLSKDIWGCGLGFEAANAVLNYGVDSIGLKHCVAGVMPGNLASIKILGRLGFVYQKDVNFDGLTYHKYTFSAYNN
;
A
#
# COMPACT_ATOMS: atom_id res chain seq x y z
N MET A 1 0.51 -15.67 6.62
CA MET A 1 1.55 -14.86 5.97
C MET A 1 1.10 -14.38 4.60
N LEU A 2 1.42 -13.16 4.26
CA LEU A 2 1.09 -12.61 2.95
C LEU A 2 1.95 -13.21 1.87
N LYS A 3 1.33 -13.55 0.75
CA LYS A 3 2.03 -14.13 -0.39
C LYS A 3 1.83 -13.33 -1.68
N TYR A 4 0.86 -12.42 -1.71
CA TYR A 4 0.48 -11.70 -2.93
C TYR A 4 0.71 -10.21 -2.78
N ILE A 5 1.11 -9.58 -3.87
CA ILE A 5 1.23 -8.12 -3.97
C ILE A 5 0.02 -7.55 -4.72
N LEU A 6 -0.05 -6.24 -4.87
CA LEU A 6 -1.19 -5.54 -5.50
C LEU A 6 -1.51 -6.03 -6.91
N ASP A 7 -0.51 -6.48 -7.64
CA ASP A 7 -0.68 -7.00 -9.02
C ASP A 7 -1.09 -8.47 -9.06
N GLY A 8 -1.27 -9.12 -7.90
CA GLY A 8 -1.62 -10.52 -7.82
C GLY A 8 -0.44 -11.47 -7.85
N SER A 9 0.78 -10.98 -8.01
CA SER A 9 1.97 -11.82 -8.04
C SER A 9 2.29 -12.41 -6.67
N ILE A 10 2.93 -13.59 -6.67
CA ILE A 10 3.39 -14.24 -5.44
C ILE A 10 4.84 -13.86 -5.21
N LEU A 11 5.16 -13.39 -4.01
CA LEU A 11 6.55 -13.12 -3.63
C LEU A 11 7.29 -14.43 -3.35
N ASN A 12 8.50 -14.57 -3.89
CA ASN A 12 9.39 -15.65 -3.49
C ASN A 12 10.08 -15.28 -2.16
N ARG A 13 10.88 -16.21 -1.62
CA ARG A 13 11.54 -16.01 -0.34
C ARG A 13 12.50 -14.82 -0.35
N GLU A 14 13.30 -14.66 -1.41
CA GLU A 14 14.25 -13.56 -1.52
C GLU A 14 13.55 -12.21 -1.57
N GLN A 15 12.48 -12.12 -2.33
CA GLN A 15 11.68 -10.91 -2.42
C GLN A 15 11.04 -10.57 -1.08
N SER A 16 10.56 -11.57 -0.35
CA SER A 16 9.98 -11.38 0.97
C SER A 16 11.00 -10.87 1.98
N LEU A 17 12.22 -11.43 1.97
CA LEU A 17 13.29 -10.98 2.86
C LEU A 17 13.73 -9.55 2.53
N ALA A 18 13.88 -9.24 1.24
CA ALA A 18 14.23 -7.88 0.82
C ALA A 18 13.16 -6.87 1.23
N TYR A 19 11.90 -7.26 1.16
CA TYR A 19 10.79 -6.40 1.59
C TYR A 19 10.82 -6.14 3.10
N ILE A 20 11.13 -7.16 3.89
CA ILE A 20 11.28 -7.02 5.35
C ILE A 20 12.42 -6.06 5.67
N ASP A 21 13.58 -6.23 5.04
CA ASP A 21 14.73 -5.35 5.25
C ASP A 21 14.42 -3.91 4.87
N GLN A 22 13.71 -3.71 3.77
CA GLN A 22 13.29 -2.38 3.34
C GLN A 22 12.38 -1.72 4.38
N ASN A 23 11.47 -2.48 4.99
CA ASN A 23 10.60 -1.99 6.05
C ASN A 23 11.38 -1.61 7.30
N ILE A 24 12.34 -2.43 7.71
CA ILE A 24 13.19 -2.14 8.87
C ILE A 24 13.94 -0.82 8.65
N ASP A 25 14.54 -0.65 7.48
CA ASP A 25 15.22 0.59 7.11
C ASP A 25 14.29 1.79 7.15
N SER A 26 13.07 1.65 6.63
CA SER A 26 12.08 2.72 6.60
C SER A 26 11.73 3.18 8.01
N TYR A 27 11.47 2.25 8.93
CA TYR A 27 11.18 2.59 10.32
C TYR A 27 12.35 3.30 10.98
N ALA A 28 13.57 2.86 10.72
CA ALA A 28 14.76 3.45 11.31
C ALA A 28 15.02 4.87 10.82
N LYS A 29 14.77 5.14 9.54
CA LYS A 29 15.07 6.44 8.90
C LYS A 29 13.92 7.42 8.95
N PHE A 30 12.69 6.95 8.77
CA PHE A 30 11.53 7.82 8.55
C PHE A 30 10.42 7.64 9.58
N ASN A 31 10.55 6.70 10.48
CA ASN A 31 9.53 6.39 11.50
C ASN A 31 8.19 5.91 10.91
N PHE A 32 8.22 5.34 9.71
CA PHE A 32 7.05 4.69 9.11
C PHE A 32 7.48 3.52 8.22
N GLY A 33 6.52 2.68 7.88
CA GLY A 33 6.74 1.53 7.02
C GLY A 33 5.41 0.87 6.69
N ARG A 34 5.45 -0.36 6.23
CA ARG A 34 4.26 -1.17 5.98
C ARG A 34 3.86 -1.85 7.29
N TYR A 35 2.65 -1.58 7.75
CA TYR A 35 2.13 -2.12 9.00
C TYR A 35 1.45 -3.46 8.77
N THR A 36 1.62 -4.36 9.73
CA THR A 36 0.95 -5.65 9.71
C THR A 36 -0.53 -5.48 10.02
N LEU A 37 -1.38 -6.12 9.22
CA LEU A 37 -2.82 -6.11 9.40
C LEU A 37 -3.27 -7.46 9.94
N ARG A 38 -4.08 -7.46 11.00
CA ARG A 38 -4.61 -8.68 11.60
C ARG A 38 -6.12 -8.59 11.74
N GLU A 39 -6.79 -9.71 11.56
CA GLU A 39 -8.22 -9.79 11.85
C GLU A 39 -8.43 -9.62 13.35
N LYS A 40 -9.37 -8.75 13.70
CA LYS A 40 -9.57 -8.35 15.10
C LYS A 40 -9.93 -9.51 16.02
N LYS A 41 -10.78 -10.42 15.55
CA LYS A 41 -11.27 -11.52 16.38
C LYS A 41 -10.28 -12.67 16.50
N SER A 42 -9.74 -13.13 15.38
CA SER A 42 -8.87 -14.31 15.32
C SER A 42 -7.39 -13.97 15.45
N LEU A 43 -7.01 -12.69 15.29
CA LEU A 43 -5.65 -12.21 15.20
C LEU A 43 -4.89 -12.79 14.00
N ARG A 44 -5.60 -13.37 13.03
CA ARG A 44 -5.01 -13.93 11.83
C ARG A 44 -4.38 -12.81 10.99
N LEU A 45 -3.17 -13.05 10.50
CA LEU A 45 -2.49 -12.12 9.62
C LEU A 45 -3.22 -12.07 8.27
N ILE A 46 -3.73 -10.91 7.90
CA ILE A 46 -4.49 -10.74 6.66
C ILE A 46 -3.81 -9.82 5.67
N GLY A 47 -2.78 -9.14 6.10
CA GLY A 47 -2.12 -8.26 5.16
C GLY A 47 -1.10 -7.31 5.75
N MET A 48 -0.62 -6.45 4.87
CA MET A 48 0.25 -5.33 5.22
C MET A 48 -0.22 -4.10 4.47
N CYS A 49 -0.08 -2.94 5.08
CA CYS A 49 -0.43 -1.66 4.46
C CYS A 49 0.41 -0.55 5.09
N GLY A 50 0.84 0.40 4.30
CA GLY A 50 1.60 1.51 4.86
C GLY A 50 2.42 2.26 3.83
N PHE A 51 3.53 2.84 4.28
CA PHE A 51 4.28 3.82 3.53
C PHE A 51 5.74 3.43 3.40
N LEU A 52 6.33 3.69 2.22
CA LEU A 52 7.76 3.53 1.98
C LEU A 52 8.26 4.71 1.17
N LYS A 53 9.44 5.22 1.52
CA LYS A 53 10.07 6.27 0.75
C LYS A 53 10.64 5.69 -0.55
N THR A 54 10.27 6.28 -1.68
CA THR A 54 10.73 5.88 -3.00
C THR A 54 11.21 7.10 -3.80
N GLU A 55 11.76 6.85 -4.98
CA GLU A 55 12.18 7.93 -5.88
C GLU A 55 11.00 8.81 -6.31
N MET A 56 9.80 8.25 -6.36
CA MET A 56 8.59 9.00 -6.74
C MET A 56 7.93 9.72 -5.57
N GLY A 57 8.45 9.55 -4.37
CA GLY A 57 7.88 10.11 -3.16
C GLY A 57 7.55 9.04 -2.14
N ILE A 58 6.67 9.35 -1.21
CA ILE A 58 6.23 8.39 -0.18
C ILE A 58 5.16 7.51 -0.80
N ASP A 59 5.49 6.24 -0.99
CA ASP A 59 4.61 5.26 -1.62
C ASP A 59 3.65 4.66 -0.59
N PHE A 60 2.36 4.79 -0.86
CA PHE A 60 1.31 4.13 -0.09
C PHE A 60 0.94 2.83 -0.81
N GLY A 61 1.04 1.73 -0.13
CA GLY A 61 0.75 0.43 -0.73
C GLY A 61 0.24 -0.57 0.29
N TYR A 62 -0.33 -1.64 -0.22
CA TYR A 62 -0.83 -2.72 0.61
C TYR A 62 -0.76 -4.05 -0.10
N ARG A 63 -0.72 -5.11 0.70
CA ARG A 63 -0.79 -6.50 0.26
C ARG A 63 -1.81 -7.18 1.14
N LEU A 64 -2.77 -7.83 0.53
CA LEU A 64 -3.86 -8.45 1.25
C LEU A 64 -3.93 -9.93 0.91
N SER A 65 -4.25 -10.74 1.90
CA SER A 65 -4.53 -12.15 1.70
C SER A 65 -5.67 -12.28 0.69
N LYS A 66 -5.52 -13.18 -0.29
CA LYS A 66 -6.47 -13.32 -1.38
C LYS A 66 -7.88 -13.66 -0.90
N ASP A 67 -7.99 -14.41 0.19
CA ASP A 67 -9.26 -14.85 0.73
C ASP A 67 -10.09 -13.74 1.36
N ILE A 68 -9.52 -12.56 1.60
CA ILE A 68 -10.28 -11.41 2.11
C ILE A 68 -10.62 -10.38 1.04
N TRP A 69 -10.24 -10.63 -0.20
CA TRP A 69 -10.58 -9.72 -1.30
C TRP A 69 -12.10 -9.65 -1.48
N GLY A 70 -12.60 -8.45 -1.71
CA GLY A 70 -14.02 -8.25 -2.01
C GLY A 70 -14.94 -8.17 -0.80
N CYS A 71 -14.43 -8.30 0.43
CA CYS A 71 -15.28 -8.23 1.62
C CYS A 71 -15.20 -6.89 2.38
N GLY A 72 -14.63 -5.87 1.74
CA GLY A 72 -14.56 -4.52 2.33
C GLY A 72 -13.42 -4.30 3.30
N LEU A 73 -12.73 -5.35 3.74
CA LEU A 73 -11.64 -5.22 4.70
C LEU A 73 -10.44 -4.48 4.12
N GLY A 74 -10.22 -4.60 2.81
CA GLY A 74 -9.14 -3.88 2.13
C GLY A 74 -9.29 -2.38 2.24
N PHE A 75 -10.48 -1.87 1.96
CA PHE A 75 -10.75 -0.44 2.08
C PHE A 75 -10.69 0.03 3.53
N GLU A 76 -11.28 -0.73 4.44
CA GLU A 76 -11.28 -0.40 5.87
C GLU A 76 -9.86 -0.25 6.39
N ALA A 77 -9.00 -1.22 6.11
CA ALA A 77 -7.61 -1.19 6.54
C ALA A 77 -6.83 -0.06 5.89
N ALA A 78 -6.98 0.11 4.57
CA ALA A 78 -6.28 1.16 3.84
C ALA A 78 -6.69 2.55 4.33
N ASN A 79 -7.97 2.76 4.59
CA ASN A 79 -8.48 4.03 5.10
C ASN A 79 -7.92 4.33 6.49
N ALA A 80 -7.89 3.34 7.37
CA ALA A 80 -7.35 3.51 8.72
C ALA A 80 -5.85 3.86 8.67
N VAL A 81 -5.08 3.17 7.85
CA VAL A 81 -3.64 3.40 7.74
C VAL A 81 -3.35 4.77 7.10
N LEU A 82 -4.08 5.15 6.06
CA LEU A 82 -3.89 6.46 5.43
C LEU A 82 -4.19 7.58 6.42
N ASN A 83 -5.27 7.48 7.17
CA ASN A 83 -5.62 8.47 8.19
C ASN A 83 -4.55 8.56 9.28
N TYR A 84 -4.01 7.43 9.70
CA TYR A 84 -2.90 7.40 10.65
C TYR A 84 -1.68 8.15 10.07
N GLY A 85 -1.37 7.94 8.81
CA GLY A 85 -0.27 8.64 8.15
C GLY A 85 -0.46 10.15 8.12
N VAL A 86 -1.65 10.60 7.79
CA VAL A 86 -1.96 12.04 7.74
C VAL A 86 -1.99 12.64 9.14
N ASP A 87 -2.71 12.01 10.07
CA ASP A 87 -3.00 12.61 11.37
C ASP A 87 -1.85 12.44 12.38
N SER A 88 -1.20 11.29 12.39
CA SER A 88 -0.20 10.97 13.41
C SER A 88 1.24 11.10 12.92
N ILE A 89 1.51 10.72 11.67
CA ILE A 89 2.85 10.86 11.09
C ILE A 89 3.04 12.25 10.48
N GLY A 90 1.96 12.89 10.05
CA GLY A 90 2.02 14.23 9.46
C GLY A 90 2.31 14.23 7.97
N LEU A 91 1.99 13.15 7.27
CA LEU A 91 2.20 13.06 5.83
C LEU A 91 1.25 14.00 5.09
N LYS A 92 1.79 14.78 4.14
CA LYS A 92 1.01 15.73 3.36
C LYS A 92 0.69 15.20 1.97
N HIS A 93 1.59 14.42 1.41
CA HIS A 93 1.46 13.86 0.06
C HIS A 93 1.92 12.42 0.06
N CYS A 94 1.27 11.59 -0.74
CA CYS A 94 1.79 10.26 -1.04
C CYS A 94 1.38 9.84 -2.44
N VAL A 95 2.04 8.80 -2.93
CA VAL A 95 1.80 8.25 -4.26
C VAL A 95 1.42 6.78 -4.13
N ALA A 96 0.78 6.24 -5.14
CA ALA A 96 0.47 4.81 -5.21
C ALA A 96 0.58 4.35 -6.65
N GLY A 97 1.23 3.21 -6.85
CA GLY A 97 1.30 2.57 -8.16
C GLY A 97 0.38 1.36 -8.21
N VAL A 98 -0.37 1.23 -9.28
CA VAL A 98 -1.28 0.11 -9.44
C VAL A 98 -1.26 -0.40 -10.87
N MET A 99 -1.31 -1.72 -11.04
CA MET A 99 -1.39 -2.33 -12.37
C MET A 99 -2.72 -1.98 -13.02
N PRO A 100 -2.74 -1.68 -14.34
CA PRO A 100 -3.97 -1.28 -15.03
C PRO A 100 -5.15 -2.23 -14.88
N GLY A 101 -4.88 -3.53 -14.76
CA GLY A 101 -5.93 -4.52 -14.62
C GLY A 101 -6.45 -4.72 -13.21
N ASN A 102 -5.85 -4.07 -12.22
CA ASN A 102 -6.22 -4.25 -10.82
C ASN A 102 -7.36 -3.31 -10.43
N LEU A 103 -8.57 -3.63 -10.90
CA LEU A 103 -9.74 -2.79 -10.71
C LEU A 103 -10.12 -2.61 -9.24
N ALA A 104 -9.95 -3.65 -8.43
CA ALA A 104 -10.27 -3.59 -7.01
C ALA A 104 -9.40 -2.54 -6.30
N SER A 105 -8.10 -2.53 -6.61
CA SER A 105 -7.17 -1.55 -6.02
C SER A 105 -7.45 -0.13 -6.52
N ILE A 106 -7.75 0.03 -7.80
CA ILE A 106 -8.11 1.33 -8.39
C ILE A 106 -9.33 1.90 -7.67
N LYS A 107 -10.33 1.06 -7.42
CA LYS A 107 -11.55 1.47 -6.73
C LYS A 107 -11.26 1.91 -5.28
N ILE A 108 -10.41 1.18 -4.57
CA ILE A 108 -10.02 1.55 -3.21
C ILE A 108 -9.30 2.89 -3.20
N LEU A 109 -8.31 3.08 -4.09
CA LEU A 109 -7.58 4.33 -4.17
C LEU A 109 -8.50 5.51 -4.47
N GLY A 110 -9.45 5.35 -5.38
CA GLY A 110 -10.42 6.39 -5.69
C GLY A 110 -11.27 6.78 -4.49
N ARG A 111 -11.72 5.79 -3.72
CA ARG A 111 -12.51 6.05 -2.50
C ARG A 111 -11.72 6.74 -1.41
N LEU A 112 -10.40 6.52 -1.38
CA LEU A 112 -9.51 7.18 -0.41
C LEU A 112 -9.18 8.61 -0.78
N GLY A 113 -9.50 9.03 -2.00
CA GLY A 113 -9.20 10.38 -2.46
C GLY A 113 -7.94 10.49 -3.32
N PHE A 114 -7.37 9.36 -3.71
CA PHE A 114 -6.26 9.37 -4.67
C PHE A 114 -6.76 9.72 -6.06
N VAL A 115 -5.96 10.44 -6.80
CA VAL A 115 -6.28 10.89 -8.16
C VAL A 115 -5.22 10.35 -9.13
N TYR A 116 -5.67 9.84 -10.25
CA TYR A 116 -4.76 9.39 -11.31
C TYR A 116 -3.95 10.56 -11.84
N GLN A 117 -2.64 10.37 -11.96
CA GLN A 117 -1.74 11.39 -12.49
C GLN A 117 -1.23 11.02 -13.89
N LYS A 118 -0.61 9.87 -14.03
CA LYS A 118 -0.01 9.43 -15.29
C LYS A 118 0.40 7.95 -15.20
N ASP A 119 0.74 7.37 -16.35
CA ASP A 119 1.35 6.06 -16.38
C ASP A 119 2.86 6.20 -16.21
N VAL A 120 3.44 5.25 -15.51
CA VAL A 120 4.89 5.18 -15.32
C VAL A 120 5.37 3.78 -15.67
N ASN A 121 6.59 3.69 -16.20
CA ASN A 121 7.24 2.43 -16.50
C ASN A 121 8.24 2.14 -15.40
N PHE A 122 8.17 0.93 -14.86
CA PHE A 122 9.10 0.48 -13.85
C PHE A 122 9.39 -1.00 -14.10
N ASP A 123 10.67 -1.33 -14.26
CA ASP A 123 11.12 -2.71 -14.45
C ASP A 123 10.39 -3.42 -15.61
N GLY A 124 10.16 -2.70 -16.70
CA GLY A 124 9.51 -3.23 -17.90
C GLY A 124 8.00 -3.32 -17.83
N LEU A 125 7.39 -2.89 -16.73
CA LEU A 125 5.93 -2.91 -16.55
C LEU A 125 5.39 -1.49 -16.49
N THR A 126 4.15 -1.32 -16.97
CA THR A 126 3.46 -0.03 -16.92
C THR A 126 2.49 -0.03 -15.74
N TYR A 127 2.59 1.00 -14.91
CA TYR A 127 1.73 1.21 -13.75
C TYR A 127 0.97 2.52 -13.89
N HIS A 128 -0.24 2.56 -13.37
CA HIS A 128 -0.95 3.82 -13.14
C HIS A 128 -0.42 4.45 -11.86
N LYS A 129 0.05 5.69 -11.95
CA LYS A 129 0.49 6.44 -10.78
C LYS A 129 -0.66 7.32 -10.29
N TYR A 130 -1.04 7.11 -9.03
CA TYR A 130 -2.04 7.91 -8.33
C TYR A 130 -1.35 8.78 -7.28
N THR A 131 -1.93 9.92 -7.00
CA THR A 131 -1.41 10.83 -5.96
C THR A 131 -2.50 11.22 -4.99
N PHE A 132 -2.09 11.47 -3.76
CA PHE A 132 -2.96 11.93 -2.68
C PHE A 132 -2.33 13.15 -2.03
N SER A 133 -3.16 14.15 -1.73
CA SER A 133 -2.73 15.33 -0.99
C SER A 133 -3.73 15.62 0.12
N ALA A 134 -3.23 15.73 1.35
CA ALA A 134 -4.06 16.02 2.51
C ALA A 134 -4.64 17.44 2.46
N TYR A 135 -4.05 18.32 1.65
CA TYR A 135 -4.51 19.70 1.55
C TYR A 135 -5.74 19.88 0.67
N ASN A 136 -6.08 18.87 -0.15
CA ASN A 136 -7.16 18.96 -1.12
C ASN A 136 -8.46 18.30 -0.65
N ASN A 137 -8.56 18.01 0.61
CA ASN A 137 -9.75 17.37 1.19
C ASN A 137 -10.76 18.39 1.72
#